data_288aefc2f5b184461df9a5ec4053483c
#
_entry.id   288aefc2f5b184461df9a5ec4053483c
#
_cell.length_a   1.000
_cell.length_b   1.000
_cell.length_c   1.000
_cell.angle_alpha   90.00
_cell.angle_beta   90.00
_cell.angle_gamma   90.00
#
_symmetry.space_group_name_H-M   'P 1'
#
loop_
_entity.id
_entity.type
_entity.pdbx_description
1 polymer ?
#
loop_
_entity_poly.entity_id
_entity_poly.type
_entity_poly.pdbx_seq_one_letter_code
_entity_poly.pdbx_strand_id
1 'polypeptide(L)'
;YPEYTHLNWDRLYNVNYNSVDANGELRSKYVIEERRVDQNDINIGGNVKWDAAKWFTLTGGLNYKWNRTEYYKKLDDLLGGDYYVNIDQFAERDFASNQAMVQNDLDYYMANGAAQILRQGDKYGYDYYANVRKAEIWANGSLDLGAFKANLALQAGYEKFWRDGLVRKGLFPGLNPDGTEFMVDGKSLTSYEMVNGVKTAITSKGKSAVSDFFTYSAKLGLQYHIVGGHRIYANAGYFNDAPTFAQSFISPRTRNSLVPNLTTTKVASADLNYQYSNNGYN
;
A
#
# COMPACT_ATOMS: atom_id res chain seq x y z
N TYR A 1 10.81 29.81 20.19
CA TYR A 1 12.25 29.50 20.03
C TYR A 1 12.51 29.17 18.56
N PRO A 2 12.88 30.13 17.68
CA PRO A 2 13.08 29.91 16.25
C PRO A 2 14.14 28.85 15.92
N GLU A 3 15.20 28.78 16.74
CA GLU A 3 16.29 27.83 16.60
C GLU A 3 15.86 26.32 16.67
N TYR A 4 14.70 26.03 17.25
CA TYR A 4 14.19 24.68 17.37
C TYR A 4 13.12 24.34 16.30
N THR A 5 12.71 25.34 15.49
CA THR A 5 11.66 25.18 14.48
C THR A 5 12.21 25.03 13.06
N HIS A 6 13.50 25.33 12.85
CA HIS A 6 14.17 25.25 11.56
C HIS A 6 15.25 24.18 11.55
N LEU A 7 15.39 23.49 10.40
CA LEU A 7 16.48 22.56 10.17
C LEU A 7 17.82 23.33 10.12
N ASN A 8 18.79 22.90 10.93
CA ASN A 8 20.12 23.48 10.92
C ASN A 8 20.95 22.86 9.78
N TRP A 9 20.87 23.46 8.61
CA TRP A 9 21.55 22.99 7.40
C TRP A 9 23.08 23.00 7.55
N ASP A 10 23.64 24.05 8.14
CA ASP A 10 25.09 24.17 8.36
C ASP A 10 25.63 22.99 9.18
N ARG A 11 24.88 22.57 10.19
CA ARG A 11 25.25 21.41 10.99
C ARG A 11 25.25 20.12 10.16
N LEU A 12 24.29 19.93 9.28
CA LEU A 12 24.22 18.73 8.43
C LEU A 12 25.39 18.66 7.44
N TYR A 13 25.67 19.77 6.76
CA TYR A 13 26.83 19.88 5.88
C TYR A 13 28.14 19.69 6.63
N ASN A 14 28.33 20.32 7.78
CA ASN A 14 29.54 20.19 8.58
C ASN A 14 29.80 18.76 9.04
N VAL A 15 28.75 18.00 9.39
CA VAL A 15 28.93 16.59 9.75
C VAL A 15 29.43 15.77 8.56
N ASN A 16 28.92 16.02 7.35
CA ASN A 16 29.36 15.33 6.14
C ASN A 16 30.81 15.73 5.75
N TYR A 17 31.14 17.01 5.78
CA TYR A 17 32.49 17.50 5.49
C TYR A 17 33.57 16.97 6.47
N ASN A 18 33.19 16.65 7.70
CA ASN A 18 34.11 16.06 8.69
C ASN A 18 34.12 14.52 8.66
N SER A 19 33.38 13.89 7.75
CA SER A 19 33.32 12.42 7.63
C SER A 19 34.18 11.91 6.47
N VAL A 20 35.51 12.12 6.59
CA VAL A 20 36.50 11.68 5.61
C VAL A 20 36.80 10.21 5.82
N ASP A 21 36.81 9.40 4.79
CA ASP A 21 37.22 8.01 4.82
C ASP A 21 38.76 7.82 4.63
N ALA A 22 39.23 6.57 4.64
CA ALA A 22 40.65 6.23 4.50
C ALA A 22 41.24 6.65 3.14
N ASN A 23 40.42 6.89 2.11
CA ASN A 23 40.85 7.29 0.77
C ASN A 23 40.79 8.81 0.58
N GLY A 24 40.31 9.55 1.58
CA GLY A 24 40.11 11.00 1.50
C GLY A 24 38.76 11.41 0.91
N GLU A 25 37.84 10.49 0.63
CA GLU A 25 36.49 10.77 0.15
C GLU A 25 35.54 11.09 1.31
N LEU A 26 34.57 11.98 1.08
CA LEU A 26 33.57 12.41 2.06
C LEU A 26 32.38 11.46 2.07
N ARG A 27 32.28 10.62 3.12
CA ARG A 27 31.11 9.77 3.33
C ARG A 27 29.98 10.58 3.95
N SER A 28 28.88 10.76 3.23
CA SER A 28 27.67 11.40 3.80
C SER A 28 27.09 10.61 4.95
N LYS A 29 26.82 11.29 6.06
CA LYS A 29 26.04 10.79 7.21
C LYS A 29 24.59 11.22 7.12
N TYR A 30 24.35 12.39 6.56
CA TYR A 30 23.05 12.96 6.28
C TYR A 30 22.88 13.13 4.78
N VAL A 31 21.69 12.81 4.28
CA VAL A 31 21.35 12.91 2.86
C VAL A 31 19.89 13.37 2.75
N ILE A 32 19.54 13.93 1.60
CA ILE A 32 18.13 14.14 1.22
C ILE A 32 17.68 12.94 0.42
N GLU A 33 16.53 12.38 0.80
CA GLU A 33 15.90 11.26 0.09
C GLU A 33 14.59 11.70 -0.58
N GLU A 34 14.37 11.21 -1.80
CA GLU A 34 13.09 11.27 -2.47
C GLU A 34 12.38 9.93 -2.31
N ARG A 35 11.16 9.92 -1.73
CA ARG A 35 10.31 8.73 -1.64
C ARG A 35 9.34 8.74 -2.81
N ARG A 36 9.51 7.79 -3.71
CA ARG A 36 8.73 7.70 -4.94
C ARG A 36 7.64 6.65 -4.87
N VAL A 37 6.55 6.98 -5.57
CA VAL A 37 5.39 6.10 -5.77
C VAL A 37 4.99 6.23 -7.23
N ASP A 38 5.47 5.32 -8.06
CA ASP A 38 5.23 5.33 -9.49
C ASP A 38 4.15 4.28 -9.83
N GLN A 39 3.00 4.75 -10.31
CA GLN A 39 1.80 3.92 -10.46
C GLN A 39 1.44 3.74 -11.93
N ASN A 40 1.15 2.47 -12.30
CA ASN A 40 0.50 2.10 -13.54
C ASN A 40 -0.90 1.56 -13.22
N ASP A 41 -1.93 2.15 -13.80
CA ASP A 41 -3.33 1.80 -13.57
C ASP A 41 -4.04 1.56 -14.91
N ILE A 42 -4.72 0.43 -15.03
CA ILE A 42 -5.59 0.11 -16.15
C ILE A 42 -6.97 -0.24 -15.58
N ASN A 43 -7.97 0.51 -16.00
CA ASN A 43 -9.35 0.27 -15.64
C ASN A 43 -10.16 0.02 -16.92
N ILE A 44 -10.86 -1.10 -16.97
CA ILE A 44 -11.73 -1.47 -18.08
C ILE A 44 -13.12 -1.71 -17.50
N GLY A 45 -14.14 -1.05 -18.05
CA GLY A 45 -15.50 -1.21 -17.59
C GLY A 45 -16.50 -1.10 -18.73
N GLY A 46 -17.65 -1.73 -18.53
CA GLY A 46 -18.80 -1.62 -19.42
C GLY A 46 -20.08 -1.66 -18.62
N ASN A 47 -21.11 -0.97 -19.11
CA ASN A 47 -22.42 -0.98 -18.49
C ASN A 47 -23.51 -0.99 -19.55
N VAL A 48 -24.68 -1.48 -19.15
CA VAL A 48 -25.91 -1.53 -19.96
C VAL A 48 -27.04 -0.94 -19.12
N LYS A 49 -27.83 -0.07 -19.72
CA LYS A 49 -29.08 0.44 -19.17
C LYS A 49 -30.23 -0.16 -19.95
N TRP A 50 -31.26 -0.63 -19.24
CA TRP A 50 -32.46 -1.17 -19.78
C TRP A 50 -33.70 -0.55 -19.09
N ASP A 51 -34.46 0.21 -19.86
CA ASP A 51 -35.74 0.77 -19.42
C ASP A 51 -36.84 -0.29 -19.67
N ALA A 52 -36.96 -1.21 -18.70
CA ALA A 52 -37.85 -2.37 -18.81
C ALA A 52 -39.34 -1.96 -18.78
N ALA A 53 -39.67 -0.85 -18.12
CA ALA A 53 -40.98 -0.25 -18.09
C ALA A 53 -40.87 1.28 -17.83
N LYS A 54 -41.94 2.05 -18.05
CA LYS A 54 -41.95 3.48 -17.73
C LYS A 54 -41.65 3.80 -16.27
N TRP A 55 -41.89 2.83 -15.40
CA TRP A 55 -41.69 2.91 -13.95
C TRP A 55 -40.49 2.12 -13.42
N PHE A 56 -39.76 1.39 -14.29
CA PHE A 56 -38.61 0.59 -13.85
C PHE A 56 -37.45 0.62 -14.85
N THR A 57 -36.31 1.02 -14.34
CA THR A 57 -35.02 1.01 -15.05
C THR A 57 -34.04 0.09 -14.34
N LEU A 58 -33.38 -0.79 -15.07
CA LEU A 58 -32.26 -1.59 -14.61
C LEU A 58 -30.99 -1.11 -15.30
N THR A 59 -29.95 -0.84 -14.51
CA THR A 59 -28.61 -0.58 -15.01
C THR A 59 -27.65 -1.58 -14.39
N GLY A 60 -26.80 -2.19 -15.17
CA GLY A 60 -25.80 -3.12 -14.68
C GLY A 60 -24.50 -3.03 -15.45
N GLY A 61 -23.43 -3.46 -14.84
CA GLY A 61 -22.12 -3.39 -15.46
C GLY A 61 -21.09 -4.24 -14.78
N LEU A 62 -19.92 -4.26 -15.38
CA LEU A 62 -18.73 -4.92 -14.88
C LEU A 62 -17.53 -3.97 -14.97
N ASN A 63 -16.58 -4.11 -14.03
CA ASN A 63 -15.35 -3.37 -14.00
C ASN A 63 -14.20 -4.33 -13.71
N TYR A 64 -13.06 -4.08 -14.34
CA TYR A 64 -11.80 -4.73 -14.03
C TYR A 64 -10.72 -3.68 -13.82
N LYS A 65 -9.99 -3.79 -12.71
CA LYS A 65 -8.85 -2.95 -12.37
C LYS A 65 -7.58 -3.78 -12.30
N TRP A 66 -6.58 -3.32 -13.04
CA TRP A 66 -5.20 -3.75 -12.94
C TRP A 66 -4.37 -2.58 -12.43
N ASN A 67 -3.72 -2.76 -11.28
CA ASN A 67 -2.82 -1.74 -10.73
C ASN A 67 -1.48 -2.39 -10.39
N ARG A 68 -0.39 -1.70 -10.70
CA ARG A 68 0.97 -2.02 -10.28
C ARG A 68 1.66 -0.72 -9.89
N THR A 69 2.03 -0.61 -8.62
CA THR A 69 2.66 0.57 -8.04
C THR A 69 4.05 0.21 -7.54
N GLU A 70 5.07 0.91 -8.02
CA GLU A 70 6.44 0.81 -7.52
C GLU A 70 6.65 1.79 -6.37
N TYR A 71 7.18 1.30 -5.25
CA TYR A 71 7.56 2.08 -4.09
C TYR A 71 9.06 1.95 -3.87
N TYR A 72 9.78 3.05 -3.97
CA TYR A 72 11.23 3.08 -3.78
C TYR A 72 11.72 4.40 -3.20
N LYS A 73 12.99 4.46 -2.80
CA LYS A 73 13.70 5.69 -2.45
C LYS A 73 14.81 5.96 -3.43
N LYS A 74 15.03 7.24 -3.69
CA LYS A 74 16.22 7.74 -4.40
C LYS A 74 17.01 8.65 -3.50
N LEU A 75 18.32 8.63 -3.68
CA LEU A 75 19.24 9.58 -3.10
C LEU A 75 19.16 10.87 -3.91
N ASP A 76 18.62 11.94 -3.29
CA ASP A 76 18.40 13.21 -3.97
C ASP A 76 19.59 14.16 -3.81
N ASP A 77 20.13 14.30 -2.59
CA ASP A 77 21.29 15.14 -2.32
C ASP A 77 22.18 14.53 -1.24
N LEU A 78 23.49 14.57 -1.46
CA LEU A 78 24.53 14.08 -0.56
C LEU A 78 24.92 15.09 0.51
N LEU A 79 24.38 16.31 0.48
CA LEU A 79 24.68 17.42 1.41
C LEU A 79 26.19 17.65 1.56
N GLY A 80 26.89 17.75 0.43
CA GLY A 80 28.30 18.05 0.35
C GLY A 80 29.25 16.86 0.53
N GLY A 81 28.73 15.64 0.66
CA GLY A 81 29.56 14.41 0.61
C GLY A 81 29.78 13.89 -0.81
N ASP A 82 30.71 12.99 -0.96
CA ASP A 82 31.03 12.35 -2.25
C ASP A 82 30.17 11.11 -2.50
N TYR A 83 29.79 10.41 -1.42
CA TYR A 83 29.00 9.18 -1.49
C TYR A 83 28.21 8.88 -0.21
N TYR A 84 27.24 7.98 -0.33
CA TYR A 84 26.47 7.39 0.77
C TYR A 84 26.58 5.87 0.76
N VAL A 85 26.50 5.21 1.92
CA VAL A 85 26.56 3.76 2.03
C VAL A 85 25.17 3.19 2.23
N ASN A 86 24.79 2.19 1.41
CA ASN A 86 23.46 1.57 1.43
C ASN A 86 23.29 0.57 2.58
N ILE A 87 23.28 1.08 3.80
CA ILE A 87 23.04 0.29 5.01
C ILE A 87 21.73 0.70 5.70
N ASP A 88 21.16 -0.24 6.43
CA ASP A 88 20.02 0.01 7.29
C ASP A 88 20.51 0.56 8.64
N GLN A 89 20.32 1.85 8.86
CA GLN A 89 20.79 2.55 10.06
C GLN A 89 20.19 2.01 11.36
N PHE A 90 18.97 1.47 11.33
CA PHE A 90 18.36 0.84 12.49
C PHE A 90 19.00 -0.51 12.78
N ALA A 91 19.26 -1.30 11.73
CA ALA A 91 19.99 -2.55 11.86
C ALA A 91 21.45 -2.32 12.30
N GLU A 92 22.12 -1.28 11.79
CA GLU A 92 23.48 -0.91 12.20
C GLU A 92 23.56 -0.64 13.70
N ARG A 93 22.58 0.02 14.29
CA ARG A 93 22.53 0.28 15.74
C ARG A 93 22.49 -1.01 16.56
N ASP A 94 21.71 -2.00 16.10
CA ASP A 94 21.42 -3.20 16.89
C ASP A 94 22.38 -4.38 16.52
N PHE A 95 22.96 -4.37 15.32
CA PHE A 95 23.74 -5.46 14.71
C PHE A 95 25.07 -5.00 14.08
N ALA A 96 25.71 -3.94 14.59
CA ALA A 96 26.93 -3.35 14.03
C ALA A 96 28.08 -4.37 13.81
N SER A 97 28.15 -5.41 14.64
CA SER A 97 29.14 -6.48 14.51
C SER A 97 28.85 -7.48 13.38
N ASN A 98 27.66 -7.45 12.79
CA ASN A 98 27.29 -8.33 11.68
C ASN A 98 27.03 -7.50 10.41
N GLN A 99 28.06 -7.33 9.60
CA GLN A 99 28.01 -6.48 8.41
C GLN A 99 27.00 -6.97 7.37
N ALA A 100 26.69 -8.26 7.29
CA ALA A 100 25.69 -8.79 6.38
C ALA A 100 24.25 -8.40 6.81
N MET A 101 23.96 -8.40 8.12
CA MET A 101 22.63 -8.05 8.63
C MET A 101 22.27 -6.58 8.40
N VAL A 102 23.25 -5.69 8.39
CA VAL A 102 23.00 -4.24 8.23
C VAL A 102 22.77 -3.83 6.78
N GLN A 103 22.98 -4.72 5.81
CA GLN A 103 22.85 -4.38 4.39
C GLN A 103 21.40 -4.15 3.97
N ASN A 104 21.14 -3.05 3.27
CA ASN A 104 19.89 -2.87 2.54
C ASN A 104 19.83 -3.73 1.28
N ASP A 105 20.99 -4.01 0.64
CA ASP A 105 21.14 -4.93 -0.48
C ASP A 105 22.17 -6.01 -0.14
N LEU A 106 21.69 -7.13 0.39
CA LEU A 106 22.52 -8.27 0.77
C LEU A 106 23.09 -8.99 -0.45
N ASP A 107 22.34 -9.05 -1.56
CA ASP A 107 22.83 -9.72 -2.78
C ASP A 107 24.05 -8.97 -3.36
N TYR A 108 24.01 -7.62 -3.34
CA TYR A 108 25.15 -6.81 -3.72
C TYR A 108 26.36 -7.06 -2.80
N TYR A 109 26.13 -7.06 -1.48
CA TYR A 109 27.18 -7.31 -0.49
C TYR A 109 27.84 -8.68 -0.66
N MET A 110 27.04 -9.72 -0.88
CA MET A 110 27.57 -11.08 -1.09
C MET A 110 28.38 -11.21 -2.38
N ALA A 111 28.01 -10.48 -3.42
CA ALA A 111 28.71 -10.49 -4.71
C ALA A 111 30.02 -9.68 -4.68
N ASN A 112 30.10 -8.61 -3.89
CA ASN A 112 31.22 -7.66 -3.93
C ASN A 112 32.09 -7.66 -2.66
N GLY A 113 31.68 -8.34 -1.58
CA GLY A 113 32.37 -8.34 -0.30
C GLY A 113 32.36 -7.01 0.46
N ALA A 114 31.59 -6.02 -0.01
CA ALA A 114 31.49 -4.69 0.55
C ALA A 114 30.08 -4.11 0.41
N ALA A 115 29.71 -3.19 1.31
CA ALA A 115 28.45 -2.46 1.22
C ALA A 115 28.39 -1.62 -0.07
N GLN A 116 27.20 -1.51 -0.64
CA GLN A 116 26.98 -0.72 -1.85
C GLN A 116 27.21 0.77 -1.58
N ILE A 117 28.06 1.38 -2.41
CA ILE A 117 28.29 2.83 -2.44
C ILE A 117 27.28 3.45 -3.40
N LEU A 118 26.64 4.52 -2.96
CA LEU A 118 25.58 5.23 -3.67
C LEU A 118 26.00 6.65 -4.02
N ARG A 119 25.57 7.08 -5.20
CA ARG A 119 25.69 8.46 -5.70
C ARG A 119 24.30 9.09 -5.82
N GLN A 120 24.25 10.39 -6.05
CA GLN A 120 23.00 11.11 -6.31
C GLN A 120 22.22 10.45 -7.45
N GLY A 121 20.93 10.24 -7.26
CA GLY A 121 20.03 9.58 -8.21
C GLY A 121 19.88 8.08 -8.05
N ASP A 122 20.73 7.41 -7.27
CA ASP A 122 20.65 5.98 -7.05
C ASP A 122 19.46 5.59 -6.19
N LYS A 123 18.83 4.45 -6.52
CA LYS A 123 17.84 3.82 -5.67
C LYS A 123 18.50 3.15 -4.48
N TYR A 124 17.88 3.20 -3.30
CA TYR A 124 18.42 2.59 -2.09
C TYR A 124 17.37 2.26 -1.05
N GLY A 125 17.78 1.50 -0.04
CA GLY A 125 16.98 1.19 1.14
C GLY A 125 15.88 0.19 0.86
N TYR A 126 14.88 0.52 0.06
CA TYR A 126 13.82 -0.38 -0.37
C TYR A 126 13.38 -0.10 -1.80
N ASP A 127 12.97 -1.18 -2.48
CA ASP A 127 12.33 -1.14 -3.79
C ASP A 127 11.38 -2.35 -3.88
N TYR A 128 10.08 -2.08 -4.15
CA TYR A 128 9.09 -3.15 -4.27
C TYR A 128 7.87 -2.70 -5.08
N TYR A 129 7.21 -3.66 -5.71
CA TYR A 129 5.91 -3.46 -6.33
C TYR A 129 4.76 -3.88 -5.40
N ALA A 130 3.73 -3.06 -5.34
CA ALA A 130 2.39 -3.42 -4.90
C ALA A 130 1.56 -3.77 -6.13
N ASN A 131 0.98 -4.96 -6.16
CA ASN A 131 0.15 -5.41 -7.25
C ASN A 131 -1.28 -5.61 -6.74
N VAL A 132 -2.26 -4.97 -7.38
CA VAL A 132 -3.68 -5.10 -7.06
C VAL A 132 -4.45 -5.48 -8.32
N ARG A 133 -5.36 -6.44 -8.19
CA ARG A 133 -6.31 -6.86 -9.23
C ARG A 133 -7.68 -6.89 -8.62
N LYS A 134 -8.64 -6.25 -9.30
CA LYS A 134 -10.03 -6.21 -8.84
C LYS A 134 -10.96 -6.45 -10.01
N ALA A 135 -11.93 -7.32 -9.83
CA ALA A 135 -13.02 -7.54 -10.76
C ALA A 135 -14.35 -7.36 -10.02
N GLU A 136 -15.28 -6.63 -10.61
CA GLU A 136 -16.56 -6.29 -10.00
C GLU A 136 -17.68 -6.43 -11.00
N ILE A 137 -18.83 -6.91 -10.53
CA ILE A 137 -20.12 -6.84 -11.20
C ILE A 137 -21.09 -6.07 -10.31
N TRP A 138 -21.93 -5.23 -10.92
CA TRP A 138 -22.91 -4.46 -10.19
C TRP A 138 -24.22 -4.33 -10.96
N ALA A 139 -25.30 -4.15 -10.23
CA ALA A 139 -26.61 -3.86 -10.78
C ALA A 139 -27.33 -2.82 -9.92
N ASN A 140 -28.10 -1.97 -10.57
CA ASN A 140 -28.91 -0.94 -9.94
C ASN A 140 -30.31 -0.94 -10.56
N GLY A 141 -31.32 -1.26 -9.74
CA GLY A 141 -32.73 -1.15 -10.11
C GLY A 141 -33.34 0.14 -9.56
N SER A 142 -33.97 0.93 -10.41
CA SER A 142 -34.66 2.18 -10.06
C SER A 142 -36.13 2.05 -10.36
N LEU A 143 -36.98 2.27 -9.35
CA LEU A 143 -38.45 2.23 -9.40
C LEU A 143 -38.99 3.65 -9.24
N ASP A 144 -39.88 4.08 -10.14
CA ASP A 144 -40.59 5.35 -10.07
C ASP A 144 -42.10 5.16 -10.22
N LEU A 145 -42.83 5.21 -9.11
CA LEU A 145 -44.29 5.10 -9.05
C LEU A 145 -44.97 6.45 -8.76
N GLY A 146 -44.29 7.54 -9.18
CA GLY A 146 -44.78 8.90 -8.94
C GLY A 146 -44.51 9.40 -7.51
N ALA A 147 -45.41 9.20 -6.58
CA ALA A 147 -45.20 9.60 -5.20
C ALA A 147 -44.16 8.76 -4.46
N PHE A 148 -44.00 7.49 -4.86
CA PHE A 148 -43.02 6.57 -4.28
C PHE A 148 -41.90 6.25 -5.28
N LYS A 149 -40.66 6.43 -4.85
CA LYS A 149 -39.45 6.01 -5.61
C LYS A 149 -38.58 5.11 -4.77
N ALA A 150 -37.98 4.11 -5.38
CA ALA A 150 -37.02 3.23 -4.74
C ALA A 150 -35.82 2.98 -5.65
N ASN A 151 -34.67 2.79 -5.04
CA ASN A 151 -33.43 2.42 -5.72
C ASN A 151 -32.75 1.31 -4.93
N LEU A 152 -32.39 0.22 -5.60
CA LEU A 152 -31.61 -0.87 -5.03
C LEU A 152 -30.37 -1.09 -5.87
N ALA A 153 -29.21 -0.87 -5.27
CA ALA A 153 -27.93 -1.17 -5.89
C ALA A 153 -27.25 -2.34 -5.18
N LEU A 154 -26.77 -3.29 -5.98
CA LEU A 154 -26.03 -4.47 -5.54
C LEU A 154 -24.70 -4.53 -6.27
N GLN A 155 -23.65 -4.93 -5.56
CA GLN A 155 -22.33 -5.13 -6.13
C GLN A 155 -21.71 -6.38 -5.51
N ALA A 156 -20.99 -7.14 -6.33
CA ALA A 156 -20.12 -8.22 -5.91
C ALA A 156 -18.77 -8.09 -6.61
N GLY A 157 -17.71 -8.41 -5.92
CA GLY A 157 -16.36 -8.26 -6.44
C GLY A 157 -15.38 -9.28 -5.86
N TYR A 158 -14.28 -9.42 -6.55
CA TYR A 158 -13.14 -10.21 -6.11
C TYR A 158 -11.88 -9.34 -6.24
N GLU A 159 -11.18 -9.16 -5.13
CA GLU A 159 -9.96 -8.38 -5.07
C GLU A 159 -8.82 -9.24 -4.56
N LYS A 160 -7.66 -9.15 -5.22
CA LYS A 160 -6.43 -9.78 -4.76
C LYS A 160 -5.25 -8.84 -4.89
N PHE A 161 -4.31 -8.96 -3.96
CA PHE A 161 -3.08 -8.20 -3.99
C PHE A 161 -1.91 -8.99 -3.42
N TRP A 162 -0.69 -8.58 -3.80
CA TRP A 162 0.57 -9.12 -3.31
C TRP A 162 1.68 -8.07 -3.46
N ARG A 163 2.73 -8.25 -2.67
CA ARG A 163 3.96 -7.50 -2.76
C ARG A 163 5.01 -8.27 -3.57
N ASP A 164 5.81 -7.56 -4.36
CA ASP A 164 6.98 -8.08 -5.05
C ASP A 164 8.21 -7.26 -4.63
N GLY A 165 9.04 -7.81 -3.73
CA GLY A 165 10.26 -7.16 -3.27
C GLY A 165 11.39 -7.33 -4.29
N LEU A 166 12.07 -6.23 -4.63
CA LEU A 166 13.17 -6.25 -5.60
C LEU A 166 14.54 -6.38 -4.93
N VAL A 167 14.65 -6.02 -3.65
CA VAL A 167 15.90 -5.97 -2.90
C VAL A 167 15.88 -6.96 -1.74
N ARG A 168 16.99 -7.71 -1.54
CA ARG A 168 17.17 -8.61 -0.40
C ARG A 168 17.86 -7.88 0.74
N LYS A 169 17.13 -7.69 1.83
CA LYS A 169 17.68 -7.07 3.05
C LYS A 169 18.40 -8.09 3.93
N GLY A 170 19.48 -7.67 4.56
CA GLY A 170 20.21 -8.51 5.50
C GLY A 170 19.40 -8.98 6.69
N LEU A 171 18.47 -8.15 7.19
CA LEU A 171 17.56 -8.53 8.30
C LEU A 171 16.53 -9.61 7.91
N PHE A 172 16.14 -9.69 6.63
CA PHE A 172 15.08 -10.57 6.14
C PHE A 172 15.48 -11.22 4.81
N PRO A 173 16.54 -12.05 4.79
CA PRO A 173 17.05 -12.63 3.55
C PRO A 173 16.15 -13.72 2.97
N GLY A 174 15.28 -14.33 3.79
CA GLY A 174 14.53 -15.53 3.42
C GLY A 174 15.38 -16.80 3.45
N LEU A 175 15.01 -17.75 2.61
CA LEU A 175 15.78 -18.99 2.35
C LEU A 175 16.54 -18.86 1.04
N ASN A 176 17.53 -19.70 0.87
CA ASN A 176 18.17 -19.95 -0.42
C ASN A 176 17.18 -20.64 -1.39
N PRO A 177 17.44 -20.63 -2.71
CA PRO A 177 16.59 -21.31 -3.69
C PRO A 177 16.42 -22.83 -3.48
N ASP A 178 17.37 -23.46 -2.81
CA ASP A 178 17.34 -24.87 -2.43
C ASP A 178 16.58 -25.17 -1.13
N GLY A 179 16.02 -24.12 -0.50
CA GLY A 179 15.26 -24.22 0.75
C GLY A 179 16.13 -24.21 2.02
N THR A 180 17.44 -24.09 1.91
CA THR A 180 18.34 -23.98 3.06
C THR A 180 18.32 -22.57 3.67
N GLU A 181 18.75 -22.45 4.93
CA GLU A 181 18.90 -21.16 5.59
C GLU A 181 20.00 -20.31 4.93
N PHE A 182 19.81 -19.00 4.94
CA PHE A 182 20.79 -18.07 4.41
C PHE A 182 21.94 -17.90 5.41
N MET A 183 23.11 -18.46 5.10
CA MET A 183 24.27 -18.48 5.98
C MET A 183 25.32 -17.45 5.57
N VAL A 184 25.86 -16.70 6.55
CA VAL A 184 27.04 -15.84 6.37
C VAL A 184 27.99 -16.08 7.53
N ASP A 185 29.27 -16.34 7.25
CA ASP A 185 30.33 -16.63 8.23
C ASP A 185 29.92 -17.71 9.25
N GLY A 186 29.23 -18.77 8.78
CA GLY A 186 28.78 -19.89 9.60
C GLY A 186 27.57 -19.57 10.50
N LYS A 187 26.94 -18.41 10.37
CA LYS A 187 25.74 -18.00 11.13
C LYS A 187 24.54 -17.84 10.20
N SER A 188 23.38 -18.36 10.64
CA SER A 188 22.12 -18.14 9.93
C SER A 188 21.64 -16.70 10.10
N LEU A 189 21.29 -16.05 8.98
CA LEU A 189 20.58 -14.78 8.95
C LEU A 189 19.07 -14.97 8.79
N THR A 190 18.61 -16.20 8.49
CA THR A 190 17.20 -16.48 8.27
C THR A 190 16.40 -16.32 9.56
N SER A 191 15.43 -15.45 9.56
CA SER A 191 14.44 -15.28 10.62
C SER A 191 13.10 -15.88 10.21
N TYR A 192 12.27 -16.24 11.20
CA TYR A 192 11.02 -16.95 10.98
C TYR A 192 9.85 -16.27 11.69
N GLU A 193 8.68 -16.44 11.13
CA GLU A 193 7.40 -16.06 11.73
C GLU A 193 6.42 -17.24 11.66
N MET A 194 5.36 -17.20 12.48
CA MET A 194 4.29 -18.20 12.41
C MET A 194 3.17 -17.66 11.54
N VAL A 195 2.91 -18.32 10.41
CA VAL A 195 1.82 -18.01 9.49
C VAL A 195 0.84 -19.18 9.50
N ASN A 196 -0.36 -18.97 9.99
CA ASN A 196 -1.39 -20.02 10.10
C ASN A 196 -0.89 -21.31 10.77
N GLY A 197 -0.07 -21.17 11.82
CA GLY A 197 0.52 -22.31 12.55
C GLY A 197 1.75 -22.94 11.88
N VAL A 198 2.20 -22.44 10.75
CA VAL A 198 3.39 -22.93 10.03
C VAL A 198 4.56 -21.97 10.21
N LYS A 199 5.72 -22.51 10.58
CA LYS A 199 6.98 -21.75 10.67
C LYS A 199 7.44 -21.36 9.26
N THR A 200 7.40 -20.06 8.94
CA THR A 200 7.68 -19.52 7.61
C THR A 200 8.86 -18.56 7.68
N ALA A 201 9.82 -18.69 6.77
CA ALA A 201 10.96 -17.78 6.69
C ALA A 201 10.50 -16.38 6.25
N ILE A 202 10.97 -15.35 6.95
CA ILE A 202 10.69 -13.96 6.63
C ILE A 202 11.61 -13.54 5.49
N THR A 203 11.03 -13.05 4.39
CA THR A 203 11.78 -12.56 3.23
C THR A 203 11.41 -11.13 2.87
N SER A 204 12.38 -10.40 2.33
CA SER A 204 12.20 -9.05 1.77
C SER A 204 12.13 -9.05 0.25
N LYS A 205 12.75 -10.03 -0.43
CA LYS A 205 12.82 -10.15 -1.88
C LYS A 205 11.84 -11.21 -2.41
N GLY A 206 11.34 -10.95 -3.62
CA GLY A 206 10.40 -11.83 -4.30
C GLY A 206 8.94 -11.60 -3.92
N LYS A 207 8.08 -12.46 -4.44
CA LYS A 207 6.64 -12.36 -4.30
C LYS A 207 6.18 -12.82 -2.91
N SER A 208 5.36 -12.01 -2.25
CA SER A 208 4.67 -12.38 -1.01
C SER A 208 3.57 -13.43 -1.26
N ALA A 209 3.00 -13.96 -0.18
CA ALA A 209 1.70 -14.61 -0.28
C ALA A 209 0.68 -13.66 -0.92
N VAL A 210 -0.25 -14.23 -1.69
CA VAL A 210 -1.36 -13.49 -2.28
C VAL A 210 -2.49 -13.42 -1.26
N SER A 211 -2.96 -12.22 -0.97
CA SER A 211 -4.19 -12.01 -0.20
C SER A 211 -5.33 -11.80 -1.18
N ASP A 212 -6.44 -12.49 -0.98
CA ASP A 212 -7.62 -12.41 -1.83
C ASP A 212 -8.90 -12.35 -1.01
N PHE A 213 -9.86 -11.58 -1.50
CA PHE A 213 -11.10 -11.28 -0.79
C PHE A 213 -12.28 -11.24 -1.74
N PHE A 214 -13.38 -11.85 -1.31
CA PHE A 214 -14.69 -11.61 -1.91
C PHE A 214 -15.33 -10.39 -1.24
N THR A 215 -15.72 -9.40 -2.05
CA THR A 215 -16.33 -8.16 -1.60
C THR A 215 -17.77 -8.07 -2.11
N TYR A 216 -18.64 -7.44 -1.34
CA TYR A 216 -20.02 -7.20 -1.77
C TYR A 216 -20.62 -6.00 -1.06
N SER A 217 -21.59 -5.36 -1.71
CA SER A 217 -22.36 -4.29 -1.11
C SER A 217 -23.80 -4.30 -1.58
N ALA A 218 -24.67 -3.79 -0.70
CA ALA A 218 -26.07 -3.51 -1.02
C ALA A 218 -26.42 -2.10 -0.52
N LYS A 219 -27.11 -1.33 -1.36
CA LYS A 219 -27.63 0.01 -1.02
C LYS A 219 -29.08 0.07 -1.38
N LEU A 220 -29.91 0.55 -0.45
CA LEU A 220 -31.34 0.80 -0.64
C LEU A 220 -31.60 2.27 -0.41
N GLY A 221 -32.24 2.93 -1.36
CA GLY A 221 -32.78 4.28 -1.23
C GLY A 221 -34.30 4.26 -1.44
N LEU A 222 -35.03 4.88 -0.55
CA LEU A 222 -36.48 5.01 -0.62
C LEU A 222 -36.84 6.50 -0.54
N GLN A 223 -37.78 6.93 -1.34
CA GLN A 223 -38.33 8.28 -1.30
C GLN A 223 -39.87 8.21 -1.34
N TYR A 224 -40.50 8.98 -0.49
CA TYR A 224 -41.95 9.17 -0.52
C TYR A 224 -42.28 10.64 -0.53
N HIS A 225 -43.08 11.05 -1.52
CA HIS A 225 -43.57 12.41 -1.66
C HIS A 225 -44.97 12.50 -1.04
N ILE A 226 -45.08 13.22 0.06
CA ILE A 226 -46.34 13.56 0.72
C ILE A 226 -46.94 14.81 0.05
N VAL A 227 -48.24 14.97 0.10
CA VAL A 227 -48.92 16.13 -0.44
C VAL A 227 -48.38 17.44 0.19
N GLY A 228 -48.31 18.54 -0.59
CA GLY A 228 -47.94 19.86 -0.07
C GLY A 228 -46.41 20.12 0.02
N GLY A 229 -45.61 19.45 -0.79
CA GLY A 229 -44.15 19.71 -0.88
C GLY A 229 -43.30 19.00 0.19
N HIS A 230 -43.91 18.13 0.97
CA HIS A 230 -43.22 17.31 1.98
C HIS A 230 -42.65 16.03 1.35
N ARG A 231 -41.42 15.70 1.66
CA ARG A 231 -40.72 14.47 1.20
C ARG A 231 -40.00 13.80 2.35
N ILE A 232 -40.02 12.47 2.35
CA ILE A 232 -39.23 11.64 3.27
C ILE A 232 -38.28 10.81 2.42
N TYR A 233 -37.02 10.71 2.85
CA TYR A 233 -35.98 9.88 2.26
C TYR A 233 -35.43 8.95 3.33
N ALA A 234 -35.32 7.67 3.00
CA ALA A 234 -34.63 6.71 3.82
C ALA A 234 -33.56 6.03 2.99
N ASN A 235 -32.35 5.94 3.51
CA ASN A 235 -31.26 5.20 2.88
C ASN A 235 -30.71 4.17 3.84
N ALA A 236 -30.31 3.03 3.31
CA ALA A 236 -29.58 2.00 4.03
C ALA A 236 -28.47 1.43 3.15
N GLY A 237 -27.35 1.10 3.77
CA GLY A 237 -26.20 0.50 3.07
C GLY A 237 -25.52 -0.54 3.92
N TYR A 238 -25.06 -1.61 3.26
CA TYR A 238 -24.16 -2.60 3.84
C TYR A 238 -23.01 -2.85 2.88
N PHE A 239 -21.80 -2.82 3.40
CA PHE A 239 -20.56 -2.95 2.64
C PHE A 239 -19.67 -3.99 3.30
N ASN A 240 -19.02 -4.80 2.50
CA ASN A 240 -18.00 -5.74 2.90
C ASN A 240 -16.81 -5.57 1.95
N ASP A 241 -15.82 -4.79 2.38
CA ASP A 241 -14.70 -4.33 1.57
C ASP A 241 -13.39 -5.01 1.97
N ALA A 242 -12.52 -5.25 0.99
CA ALA A 242 -11.17 -5.75 1.23
C ALA A 242 -10.32 -4.71 1.99
N PRO A 243 -9.39 -5.15 2.87
CA PRO A 243 -8.40 -4.24 3.44
C PRO A 243 -7.49 -3.70 2.33
N THR A 244 -6.98 -2.49 2.50
CA THR A 244 -6.05 -1.91 1.53
C THR A 244 -4.70 -2.62 1.57
N PHE A 245 -3.95 -2.58 0.46
CA PHE A 245 -2.58 -3.11 0.41
C PHE A 245 -1.71 -2.59 1.57
N ALA A 246 -1.76 -1.28 1.85
CA ALA A 246 -0.93 -0.66 2.89
C ALA A 246 -1.27 -1.16 4.31
N GLN A 247 -2.52 -1.48 4.59
CA GLN A 247 -2.98 -2.01 5.89
C GLN A 247 -2.69 -3.51 6.05
N SER A 248 -2.39 -4.20 4.96
CA SER A 248 -2.27 -5.66 4.94
C SER A 248 -0.87 -6.18 5.21
N PHE A 249 0.15 -5.33 5.16
CA PHE A 249 1.53 -5.71 5.43
C PHE A 249 2.05 -5.06 6.71
N ILE A 250 2.77 -5.83 7.53
CA ILE A 250 3.35 -5.32 8.78
C ILE A 250 4.36 -4.19 8.49
N SER A 251 5.22 -4.40 7.49
CA SER A 251 6.20 -3.40 7.05
C SER A 251 6.57 -3.63 5.58
N PRO A 252 5.79 -3.13 4.62
CA PRO A 252 6.01 -3.43 3.20
C PRO A 252 7.35 -2.91 2.65
N ARG A 253 8.00 -1.95 3.32
CA ARG A 253 9.33 -1.46 2.95
C ARG A 253 10.46 -2.42 3.31
N THR A 254 10.22 -3.33 4.26
CA THR A 254 11.28 -4.19 4.79
C THR A 254 11.08 -5.67 4.53
N ARG A 255 9.82 -6.16 4.48
CA ARG A 255 9.54 -7.60 4.40
C ARG A 255 8.17 -7.91 3.80
N ASN A 256 7.98 -9.18 3.44
CA ASN A 256 6.76 -9.72 2.83
C ASN A 256 5.67 -10.14 3.83
N SER A 257 5.90 -9.95 5.13
CA SER A 257 5.00 -10.40 6.20
C SER A 257 3.65 -9.70 6.16
N LEU A 258 2.58 -10.48 6.09
CA LEU A 258 1.20 -10.01 6.19
C LEU A 258 0.78 -9.80 7.65
N VAL A 259 -0.16 -8.90 7.87
CA VAL A 259 -0.85 -8.76 9.16
C VAL A 259 -1.63 -10.06 9.42
N PRO A 260 -1.51 -10.67 10.61
CA PRO A 260 -2.26 -11.88 10.95
C PRO A 260 -3.78 -11.65 10.91
N ASN A 261 -4.52 -12.69 10.51
CA ASN A 261 -5.98 -12.70 10.53
C ASN A 261 -6.64 -11.57 9.71
N LEU A 262 -6.07 -11.25 8.55
CA LEU A 262 -6.67 -10.29 7.61
C LEU A 262 -8.09 -10.72 7.24
N THR A 263 -9.04 -9.81 7.45
CA THR A 263 -10.44 -10.00 7.08
C THR A 263 -10.98 -8.75 6.38
N THR A 264 -12.12 -8.89 5.73
CA THR A 264 -12.84 -7.77 5.13
C THR A 264 -13.40 -6.83 6.21
N THR A 265 -13.46 -5.55 5.90
CA THR A 265 -14.13 -4.54 6.72
C THR A 265 -15.61 -4.52 6.41
N LYS A 266 -16.46 -4.61 7.43
CA LYS A 266 -17.92 -4.59 7.30
C LYS A 266 -18.45 -3.27 7.84
N VAL A 267 -19.26 -2.59 7.03
CA VAL A 267 -19.88 -1.31 7.39
C VAL A 267 -21.37 -1.40 7.12
N ALA A 268 -22.17 -1.01 8.11
CA ALA A 268 -23.61 -0.82 7.95
C ALA A 268 -23.94 0.64 8.23
N SER A 269 -24.81 1.24 7.41
CA SER A 269 -25.28 2.61 7.57
C SER A 269 -26.75 2.71 7.27
N ALA A 270 -27.44 3.63 7.96
CA ALA A 270 -28.81 3.98 7.67
C ALA A 270 -29.04 5.46 8.02
N ASP A 271 -29.85 6.13 7.23
CA ASP A 271 -30.30 7.50 7.49
C ASP A 271 -31.77 7.68 7.14
N LEU A 272 -32.42 8.64 7.80
CA LEU A 272 -33.78 9.07 7.53
C LEU A 272 -33.80 10.59 7.48
N ASN A 273 -34.30 11.13 6.37
CA ASN A 273 -34.33 12.56 6.11
C ASN A 273 -35.76 13.01 5.78
N TYR A 274 -36.09 14.21 6.22
CA TYR A 274 -37.30 14.89 5.88
C TYR A 274 -36.96 16.21 5.19
N GLN A 275 -37.66 16.51 4.10
CA GLN A 275 -37.53 17.76 3.36
C GLN A 275 -38.93 18.41 3.17
N TYR A 276 -39.00 19.71 3.43
CA TYR A 276 -40.12 20.54 3.05
C TYR A 276 -39.67 21.58 2.02
N SER A 277 -40.39 21.66 0.90
CA SER A 277 -40.12 22.65 -0.15
C SER A 277 -41.43 23.37 -0.51
N ASN A 278 -41.47 24.68 -0.35
CA ASN A 278 -42.55 25.53 -0.77
C ASN A 278 -42.04 26.49 -1.86
N ASN A 279 -42.95 26.95 -2.77
CA ASN A 279 -42.61 27.78 -3.95
C ASN A 279 -41.93 29.15 -3.62
N GLY A 280 -41.22 29.28 -2.53
CA GLY A 280 -40.49 30.46 -2.10
C GLY A 280 -39.39 30.23 -1.08
N TYR A 281 -39.29 29.05 -0.49
CA TYR A 281 -38.28 28.74 0.53
C TYR A 281 -37.84 27.29 0.40
N ASN A 282 -36.54 27.10 0.19
CA ASN A 282 -35.86 25.79 0.29
C ASN A 282 -35.31 25.61 1.69
#